data_201c1def1cf0aa815f3cda3327bfd211
#
_entry.id   201c1def1cf0aa815f3cda3327bfd211
#
_cell.length_a   1.000
_cell.length_b   1.000
_cell.length_c   1.000
_cell.angle_alpha   90.00
_cell.angle_beta   90.00
_cell.angle_gamma   90.00
#
_symmetry.space_group_name_H-M   'P 1'
#
loop_
_entity.id
_entity.type
_entity.pdbx_description
1 polymer ?
#
loop_
_entity_poly.entity_id
_entity_poly.type
_entity_poly.pdbx_seq_one_letter_code
_entity_poly.pdbx_strand_id
1 'polypeptide(L)'
;MNKRVLIITYYWPPSGGSGVQRWLKFVKYLSQQGWEPYVFTPENPHFAIQDISLLKDVPPQVEIIRFPIWEPYQTFNRLTSIFSGKKMQQVDFVVTGKKTLLQKFGMWVRGNFFIPDARRFWIKPSVDYLNDFVQRNQIDKIITTGPPHSLHLIGRGLKRKNTVLKWVADFRDPWSEWDLLDTLQLSRWARNRHKRMEQSVLQEADCVLTVTPYYERQFQQLGAKNVQLVTNGFDEDDFKSIQHQRTSKFTIRHIGGVDELRDPRPAMRAIQELCMQHTDFNTAVQVEFVGSVNAAFKGFVEQDTVLARHVTFVHQLPHNELLKLYGSTDVLLLVLAHAAHAAGNIPGKLFEYLASGNEIIGIGASDGDAATIIRNEGAGVVLEPNDQQGFKSAFLKSFTNWKLGTKPDLRVQTNYSRRVLTDRLIALLEAFD
;
A
#
# COMPACT_ATOMS: atom_id res chain seq x y z
N MET A 1 -30.53 11.53 8.97
CA MET A 1 -29.15 11.05 8.73
C MET A 1 -28.50 11.90 7.65
N ASN A 2 -27.43 12.61 7.96
CA ASN A 2 -26.67 13.41 7.00
C ASN A 2 -25.67 12.51 6.25
N LYS A 3 -25.82 12.39 4.92
CA LYS A 3 -24.95 11.55 4.08
C LYS A 3 -23.79 12.32 3.41
N ARG A 4 -23.48 13.52 3.91
CA ARG A 4 -22.35 14.33 3.43
C ARG A 4 -21.09 14.00 4.21
N VAL A 5 -19.97 13.77 3.51
CA VAL A 5 -18.69 13.47 4.11
C VAL A 5 -17.54 14.15 3.36
N LEU A 6 -16.67 14.85 4.09
CA LEU A 6 -15.45 15.45 3.53
C LEU A 6 -14.26 14.52 3.71
N ILE A 7 -13.63 14.15 2.61
CA ILE A 7 -12.44 13.30 2.57
C ILE A 7 -11.22 14.17 2.27
N ILE A 8 -10.30 14.24 3.22
CA ILE A 8 -9.05 15.02 3.11
C ILE A 8 -7.93 14.05 2.75
N THR A 9 -7.47 14.11 1.49
CA THR A 9 -6.44 13.22 0.95
C THR A 9 -5.37 13.98 0.18
N TYR A 10 -4.13 13.52 0.21
CA TYR A 10 -3.07 14.06 -0.64
C TYR A 10 -3.03 13.35 -2.01
N TYR A 11 -3.25 12.04 -2.00
CA TYR A 11 -3.19 11.21 -3.21
C TYR A 11 -4.59 11.07 -3.81
N TRP A 12 -4.78 11.68 -4.98
CA TRP A 12 -6.01 11.63 -5.77
C TRP A 12 -5.65 11.57 -7.26
N PRO A 13 -6.47 10.96 -8.14
CA PRO A 13 -6.16 10.94 -9.58
C PRO A 13 -5.86 12.35 -10.14
N PRO A 14 -4.82 12.49 -10.98
CA PRO A 14 -4.08 11.47 -11.71
C PRO A 14 -2.88 10.85 -10.98
N SER A 15 -2.75 10.98 -9.65
CA SER A 15 -1.73 10.23 -8.91
C SER A 15 -1.93 8.73 -9.09
N GLY A 16 -0.84 7.97 -9.28
CA GLY A 16 -0.84 6.51 -9.33
C GLY A 16 -0.37 5.86 -8.02
N GLY A 17 -0.37 4.53 -8.02
CA GLY A 17 0.09 3.71 -6.91
C GLY A 17 -0.96 3.38 -5.85
N SER A 18 -0.58 2.57 -4.87
CA SER A 18 -1.49 2.01 -3.86
C SER A 18 -2.17 3.06 -2.98
N GLY A 19 -1.53 4.21 -2.78
CA GLY A 19 -2.04 5.28 -1.94
C GLY A 19 -3.34 5.93 -2.44
N VAL A 20 -3.60 5.87 -3.74
CA VAL A 20 -4.80 6.45 -4.39
C VAL A 20 -5.99 5.49 -4.34
N GLN A 21 -5.74 4.20 -4.62
CA GLN A 21 -6.77 3.19 -4.86
C GLN A 21 -7.81 3.11 -3.74
N ARG A 22 -7.37 3.15 -2.48
CA ARG A 22 -8.25 2.99 -1.33
C ARG A 22 -9.38 4.03 -1.32
N TRP A 23 -9.04 5.31 -1.33
CA TRP A 23 -10.04 6.37 -1.21
C TRP A 23 -10.78 6.66 -2.51
N LEU A 24 -10.15 6.47 -3.66
CA LEU A 24 -10.84 6.52 -4.94
C LEU A 24 -12.00 5.52 -4.99
N LYS A 25 -11.73 4.26 -4.61
CA LYS A 25 -12.76 3.21 -4.61
C LYS A 25 -13.80 3.41 -3.51
N PHE A 26 -13.43 3.87 -2.30
CA PHE A 26 -14.42 4.25 -1.29
C PHE A 26 -15.34 5.37 -1.78
N VAL A 27 -14.81 6.41 -2.39
CA VAL A 27 -15.63 7.49 -2.97
C VAL A 27 -16.56 6.97 -4.06
N LYS A 28 -16.06 6.10 -4.95
CA LYS A 28 -16.89 5.44 -5.99
C LYS A 28 -18.09 4.73 -5.36
N TYR A 29 -17.87 3.88 -4.39
CA TYR A 29 -18.93 3.06 -3.78
C TYR A 29 -19.81 3.84 -2.80
N LEU A 30 -19.29 4.81 -2.06
CA LEU A 30 -20.08 5.75 -1.26
C LEU A 30 -21.11 6.48 -2.14
N SER A 31 -20.66 7.02 -3.28
CA SER A 31 -21.55 7.70 -4.22
C SER A 31 -22.62 6.78 -4.80
N GLN A 32 -22.30 5.52 -5.08
CA GLN A 32 -23.27 4.51 -5.55
C GLN A 32 -24.33 4.16 -4.50
N GLN A 33 -24.01 4.35 -3.21
CA GLN A 33 -24.92 4.10 -2.08
C GLN A 33 -25.63 5.36 -1.58
N GLY A 34 -25.61 6.42 -2.38
CA GLY A 34 -26.34 7.65 -2.11
C GLY A 34 -25.71 8.56 -1.06
N TRP A 35 -24.40 8.40 -0.78
CA TRP A 35 -23.62 9.38 -0.03
C TRP A 35 -23.14 10.49 -0.96
N GLU A 36 -22.92 11.66 -0.38
CA GLU A 36 -22.35 12.85 -1.05
C GLU A 36 -20.92 13.10 -0.56
N PRO A 37 -19.92 12.40 -1.10
CA PRO A 37 -18.52 12.64 -0.73
C PRO A 37 -17.98 13.90 -1.39
N TYR A 38 -17.29 14.72 -0.61
CA TYR A 38 -16.48 15.85 -1.03
C TYR A 38 -15.02 15.46 -0.88
N VAL A 39 -14.17 15.76 -1.86
CA VAL A 39 -12.76 15.39 -1.82
C VAL A 39 -11.89 16.64 -1.81
N PHE A 40 -11.16 16.83 -0.71
CA PHE A 40 -10.17 17.90 -0.59
C PHE A 40 -8.77 17.35 -0.88
N THR A 41 -8.11 17.92 -1.88
CA THR A 41 -6.81 17.46 -2.38
C THR A 41 -5.93 18.65 -2.81
N PRO A 42 -4.58 18.52 -2.86
CA PRO A 42 -3.75 19.60 -3.35
C PRO A 42 -4.02 19.92 -4.83
N GLU A 43 -3.91 21.20 -5.20
CA GLU A 43 -4.06 21.67 -6.58
C GLU A 43 -2.82 21.37 -7.42
N ASN A 44 -1.64 21.56 -6.83
CA ASN A 44 -0.34 21.51 -7.49
C ASN A 44 0.63 20.52 -6.81
N PRO A 45 0.23 19.24 -6.58
CA PRO A 45 1.07 18.27 -5.90
C PRO A 45 2.19 17.78 -6.79
N HIS A 46 3.26 17.29 -6.16
CA HIS A 46 4.30 16.55 -6.86
C HIS A 46 4.08 15.05 -6.70
N PHE A 47 3.55 14.40 -7.73
CA PHE A 47 3.37 12.96 -7.76
C PHE A 47 4.54 12.26 -8.45
N ALA A 48 5.15 11.28 -7.77
CA ALA A 48 6.22 10.47 -8.34
C ALA A 48 5.71 9.53 -9.45
N ILE A 49 4.46 9.07 -9.32
CA ILE A 49 3.79 8.18 -10.27
C ILE A 49 2.46 8.82 -10.66
N GLN A 50 2.17 8.80 -11.95
CA GLN A 50 0.88 9.25 -12.48
C GLN A 50 0.20 8.10 -13.24
N ASP A 51 -1.13 8.00 -13.07
CA ASP A 51 -1.97 7.05 -13.77
C ASP A 51 -3.30 7.71 -14.14
N ILE A 52 -3.38 8.15 -15.38
CA ILE A 52 -4.57 8.83 -15.94
C ILE A 52 -5.76 7.86 -16.04
N SER A 53 -5.51 6.55 -16.15
CA SER A 53 -6.58 5.56 -16.27
C SER A 53 -7.51 5.53 -15.06
N LEU A 54 -7.04 5.99 -13.90
CA LEU A 54 -7.83 6.05 -12.66
C LEU A 54 -8.92 7.15 -12.68
N LEU A 55 -8.83 8.12 -13.58
CA LEU A 55 -9.85 9.17 -13.72
C LEU A 55 -11.23 8.61 -14.07
N LYS A 56 -11.30 7.46 -14.75
CA LYS A 56 -12.56 6.78 -15.08
C LYS A 56 -13.38 6.35 -13.85
N ASP A 57 -12.71 6.13 -12.71
CA ASP A 57 -13.32 5.68 -11.46
C ASP A 57 -13.78 6.85 -10.57
N VAL A 58 -13.50 8.08 -10.96
CA VAL A 58 -13.97 9.28 -10.25
C VAL A 58 -15.42 9.54 -10.64
N PRO A 59 -16.38 9.43 -9.69
CA PRO A 59 -17.78 9.68 -10.03
C PRO A 59 -17.99 11.15 -10.43
N PRO A 60 -18.75 11.45 -11.51
CA PRO A 60 -18.88 12.81 -12.04
C PRO A 60 -19.58 13.78 -11.09
N GLN A 61 -20.39 13.27 -10.15
CA GLN A 61 -21.12 14.07 -9.16
C GLN A 61 -20.26 14.48 -7.95
N VAL A 62 -19.06 13.93 -7.79
CA VAL A 62 -18.19 14.21 -6.65
C VAL A 62 -17.54 15.58 -6.80
N GLU A 63 -17.72 16.45 -5.83
CA GLU A 63 -17.03 17.73 -5.79
C GLU A 63 -15.59 17.55 -5.31
N ILE A 64 -14.63 17.95 -6.18
CA ILE A 64 -13.20 17.88 -5.90
C ILE A 64 -12.68 19.28 -5.65
N ILE A 65 -12.35 19.56 -4.39
CA ILE A 65 -11.81 20.83 -3.93
C ILE A 65 -10.28 20.78 -4.06
N ARG A 66 -9.75 21.46 -5.04
CA ARG A 66 -8.30 21.60 -5.26
C ARG A 66 -7.81 22.84 -4.53
N PHE A 67 -6.88 22.66 -3.60
CA PHE A 67 -6.37 23.74 -2.76
C PHE A 67 -4.85 23.88 -2.90
N PRO A 68 -4.32 25.10 -3.13
CA PRO A 68 -2.89 25.32 -3.33
C PRO A 68 -2.06 24.77 -2.18
N ILE A 69 -0.97 24.09 -2.51
CA ILE A 69 0.01 23.61 -1.53
C ILE A 69 1.40 24.18 -1.87
N TRP A 70 2.11 24.59 -0.83
CA TRP A 70 3.53 24.89 -0.95
C TRP A 70 4.36 23.73 -0.41
N GLU A 71 5.16 23.13 -1.30
CA GLU A 71 6.08 22.04 -0.96
C GLU A 71 7.53 22.52 -1.07
N PRO A 72 8.29 22.53 0.02
CA PRO A 72 9.69 22.99 0.05
C PRO A 72 10.62 22.30 -0.95
N TYR A 73 10.30 21.07 -1.33
CA TYR A 73 11.08 20.31 -2.31
C TYR A 73 11.13 20.95 -3.70
N GLN A 74 10.06 21.60 -4.13
CA GLN A 74 10.04 22.31 -5.42
C GLN A 74 11.04 23.46 -5.41
N THR A 75 11.12 24.17 -4.30
CA THR A 75 12.08 25.27 -4.12
C THR A 75 13.51 24.75 -4.00
N PHE A 76 13.72 23.67 -3.22
CA PHE A 76 15.03 23.05 -3.06
C PHE A 76 15.53 22.41 -4.36
N ASN A 77 14.68 21.71 -5.11
CA ASN A 77 15.03 21.14 -6.41
C ASN A 77 15.33 22.21 -7.47
N ARG A 78 14.63 23.36 -7.46
CA ARG A 78 14.95 24.48 -8.32
C ARG A 78 16.33 25.05 -7.99
N LEU A 79 16.66 25.21 -6.71
CA LEU A 79 17.98 25.68 -6.27
C LEU A 79 19.10 24.69 -6.59
N THR A 80 18.88 23.41 -6.33
CA THR A 80 19.91 22.38 -6.60
C THR A 80 20.08 22.07 -8.09
N SER A 81 19.04 22.19 -8.91
CA SER A 81 19.15 22.03 -10.36
C SER A 81 19.97 23.17 -11.02
N ILE A 82 19.96 24.35 -10.43
CA ILE A 82 20.82 25.48 -10.86
C ILE A 82 22.32 25.16 -10.60
N PHE A 83 22.62 24.43 -9.50
CA PHE A 83 24.00 24.14 -9.10
C PHE A 83 24.52 22.79 -9.57
N SER A 84 23.68 21.78 -9.87
CA SER A 84 24.11 20.40 -10.17
C SER A 84 23.67 19.85 -11.53
N GLY A 85 22.84 20.56 -12.27
CA GLY A 85 22.36 20.12 -13.60
C GLY A 85 21.49 18.85 -13.61
N LYS A 86 21.22 18.25 -12.47
CA LYS A 86 20.37 17.03 -12.34
C LYS A 86 19.14 17.32 -11.47
N LYS A 87 17.95 16.99 -11.98
CA LYS A 87 16.71 16.97 -11.19
C LYS A 87 16.76 15.77 -10.25
N MET A 88 16.83 16.01 -8.95
CA MET A 88 16.71 14.97 -7.93
C MET A 88 15.23 14.58 -7.80
N GLN A 89 14.90 13.30 -8.03
CA GLN A 89 13.55 12.78 -7.81
C GLN A 89 13.33 12.48 -6.32
N GLN A 90 12.09 12.53 -5.86
CA GLN A 90 11.72 12.24 -4.46
C GLN A 90 12.11 10.79 -4.06
N VAL A 91 12.19 9.89 -5.03
CA VAL A 91 12.64 8.50 -4.90
C VAL A 91 14.14 8.41 -4.62
N ASP A 92 14.96 9.35 -5.11
CA ASP A 92 16.42 9.34 -4.95
C ASP A 92 16.89 9.48 -3.49
N PHE A 93 16.02 9.94 -2.59
CA PHE A 93 16.29 10.00 -1.15
C PHE A 93 16.17 8.64 -0.44
N VAL A 94 15.54 7.66 -1.08
CA VAL A 94 15.31 6.30 -0.54
C VAL A 94 16.23 5.28 -1.21
N VAL A 95 16.83 5.62 -2.35
CA VAL A 95 17.64 4.69 -3.13
C VAL A 95 18.96 4.36 -2.42
N THR A 96 19.22 3.07 -2.34
CA THR A 96 20.39 2.41 -1.82
C THR A 96 21.67 2.81 -2.56
N GLY A 97 22.65 3.30 -1.81
CA GLY A 97 23.98 3.68 -2.29
C GLY A 97 24.74 4.48 -1.25
N LYS A 98 26.06 4.66 -1.41
CA LYS A 98 26.87 5.53 -0.54
C LYS A 98 26.40 6.97 -0.65
N LYS A 99 25.61 7.43 0.34
CA LYS A 99 25.08 8.80 0.40
C LYS A 99 26.20 9.80 0.67
N THR A 100 26.22 10.89 -0.08
CA THR A 100 27.14 12.02 0.14
C THR A 100 26.81 12.72 1.48
N LEU A 101 27.79 13.45 2.04
CA LEU A 101 27.58 14.22 3.28
C LEU A 101 26.44 15.24 3.12
N LEU A 102 26.31 15.85 1.95
CA LEU A 102 25.24 16.82 1.63
C LEU A 102 23.86 16.14 1.62
N GLN A 103 23.76 14.93 1.07
CA GLN A 103 22.52 14.16 1.09
C GLN A 103 22.13 13.76 2.51
N LYS A 104 23.11 13.32 3.34
CA LYS A 104 22.86 13.01 4.76
C LYS A 104 22.37 14.24 5.53
N PHE A 105 22.99 15.40 5.30
CA PHE A 105 22.56 16.65 5.91
C PHE A 105 21.15 17.05 5.46
N GLY A 106 20.82 16.96 4.18
CA GLY A 106 19.49 17.22 3.65
C GLY A 106 18.42 16.29 4.26
N MET A 107 18.73 15.01 4.44
CA MET A 107 17.86 14.04 5.11
C MET A 107 17.66 14.39 6.59
N TRP A 108 18.72 14.79 7.28
CA TRP A 108 18.65 15.21 8.67
C TRP A 108 17.79 16.47 8.81
N VAL A 109 17.97 17.48 7.98
CA VAL A 109 17.13 18.70 7.96
C VAL A 109 15.68 18.32 7.71
N ARG A 110 15.42 17.46 6.72
CA ARG A 110 14.07 16.98 6.43
C ARG A 110 13.39 16.33 7.64
N GLY A 111 14.08 15.41 8.30
CA GLY A 111 13.53 14.66 9.43
C GLY A 111 13.32 15.52 10.68
N ASN A 112 14.14 16.53 10.90
CA ASN A 112 14.14 17.28 12.14
C ASN A 112 13.36 18.62 12.09
N PHE A 113 13.22 19.23 10.90
CA PHE A 113 12.55 20.52 10.76
C PHE A 113 11.19 20.44 10.04
N PHE A 114 10.95 19.43 9.22
CA PHE A 114 9.69 19.25 8.50
C PHE A 114 8.81 18.17 9.18
N ILE A 115 8.39 18.45 10.39
CA ILE A 115 7.56 17.56 11.21
C ILE A 115 6.09 17.98 11.14
N PRO A 116 5.16 17.06 10.80
CA PRO A 116 5.32 15.61 10.64
C PRO A 116 5.91 15.21 9.29
N ASP A 117 5.77 16.03 8.27
CA ASP A 117 6.25 15.84 6.90
C ASP A 117 6.32 17.20 6.17
N ALA A 118 6.74 17.18 4.90
CA ALA A 118 6.92 18.40 4.11
C ALA A 118 5.63 19.20 3.84
N ARG A 119 4.45 18.60 4.08
CA ARG A 119 3.13 19.21 3.88
C ARG A 119 2.66 20.00 5.12
N ARG A 120 3.49 20.12 6.15
CA ARG A 120 3.15 20.85 7.38
C ARG A 120 2.62 22.28 7.15
N PHE A 121 3.08 22.94 6.10
CA PHE A 121 2.66 24.30 5.75
C PHE A 121 1.24 24.37 5.17
N TRP A 122 0.71 23.25 4.72
CA TRP A 122 -0.65 23.12 4.23
C TRP A 122 -1.69 23.02 5.35
N ILE A 123 -1.27 22.67 6.57
CA ILE A 123 -2.18 22.41 7.70
C ILE A 123 -3.04 23.64 8.02
N LYS A 124 -2.41 24.78 8.39
CA LYS A 124 -3.15 25.96 8.84
C LYS A 124 -4.06 26.55 7.76
N PRO A 125 -3.59 26.81 6.52
CA PRO A 125 -4.45 27.33 5.46
C PRO A 125 -5.63 26.40 5.15
N SER A 126 -5.40 25.07 5.15
CA SER A 126 -6.47 24.08 4.92
C SER A 126 -7.50 24.09 6.04
N VAL A 127 -7.07 24.18 7.30
CA VAL A 127 -8.00 24.26 8.45
C VAL A 127 -8.86 25.51 8.36
N ASP A 128 -8.27 26.67 8.03
CA ASP A 128 -9.00 27.93 7.93
C ASP A 128 -10.03 27.88 6.79
N TYR A 129 -9.64 27.44 5.62
CA TYR A 129 -10.55 27.27 4.46
C TYR A 129 -11.67 26.25 4.72
N LEU A 130 -11.29 25.06 5.20
CA LEU A 130 -12.22 23.94 5.38
C LEU A 130 -13.22 24.17 6.53
N ASN A 131 -12.84 24.95 7.56
CA ASN A 131 -13.77 25.29 8.63
C ASN A 131 -15.02 26.01 8.09
N ASP A 132 -14.83 26.96 7.21
CA ASP A 132 -15.94 27.70 6.57
C ASP A 132 -16.67 26.84 5.54
N PHE A 133 -15.92 25.98 4.82
CA PHE A 133 -16.49 25.07 3.84
C PHE A 133 -17.46 24.05 4.46
N VAL A 134 -17.07 23.38 5.54
CA VAL A 134 -17.92 22.37 6.21
C VAL A 134 -19.18 22.98 6.79
N GLN A 135 -19.10 24.23 7.29
CA GLN A 135 -20.28 24.94 7.80
C GLN A 135 -21.26 25.29 6.68
N ARG A 136 -20.76 25.91 5.59
CA ARG A 136 -21.61 26.30 4.45
C ARG A 136 -22.28 25.10 3.78
N ASN A 137 -21.60 23.97 3.69
CA ASN A 137 -22.12 22.76 3.05
C ASN A 137 -22.80 21.80 4.04
N GLN A 138 -22.96 22.19 5.31
CA GLN A 138 -23.61 21.38 6.35
C GLN A 138 -22.99 19.98 6.47
N ILE A 139 -21.66 19.89 6.37
CA ILE A 139 -20.91 18.65 6.51
C ILE A 139 -20.59 18.45 7.99
N ASP A 140 -20.99 17.33 8.56
CA ASP A 140 -20.77 16.95 9.95
C ASP A 140 -19.77 15.81 10.14
N LYS A 141 -19.36 15.17 9.05
CA LYS A 141 -18.44 14.03 9.04
C LYS A 141 -17.21 14.34 8.19
N ILE A 142 -16.03 14.19 8.76
CA ILE A 142 -14.77 14.36 8.03
C ILE A 142 -13.88 13.13 8.17
N ILE A 143 -13.14 12.82 7.12
CA ILE A 143 -12.18 11.72 7.08
C ILE A 143 -10.83 12.27 6.64
N THR A 144 -9.79 11.96 7.37
CA THR A 144 -8.40 12.24 6.97
C THR A 144 -7.65 10.95 6.73
N THR A 145 -6.85 10.85 5.67
CA THR A 145 -6.10 9.63 5.34
C THR A 145 -4.61 9.90 5.23
N GLY A 146 -3.80 9.18 5.97
CA GLY A 146 -2.35 9.26 6.00
C GLY A 146 -1.64 7.94 5.63
N PRO A 147 -0.38 8.00 5.17
CA PRO A 147 0.45 9.19 4.95
C PRO A 147 0.03 10.04 3.74
N PRO A 148 0.39 11.33 3.68
CA PRO A 148 1.17 12.12 4.66
C PRO A 148 0.37 12.37 5.96
N HIS A 149 1.05 12.34 7.11
CA HIS A 149 0.39 12.46 8.42
C HIS A 149 0.01 13.90 8.79
N SER A 150 0.51 14.91 8.08
CA SER A 150 0.03 16.30 8.17
C SER A 150 -1.46 16.43 7.93
N LEU A 151 -2.08 15.52 7.15
CA LEU A 151 -3.52 15.53 6.90
C LEU A 151 -4.33 15.26 8.17
N HIS A 152 -3.84 14.37 9.05
CA HIS A 152 -4.47 14.15 10.34
C HIS A 152 -4.45 15.40 11.23
N LEU A 153 -3.40 16.24 11.09
CA LEU A 153 -3.34 17.52 11.81
C LEU A 153 -4.35 18.56 11.25
N ILE A 154 -4.73 18.45 9.97
CA ILE A 154 -5.86 19.23 9.42
C ILE A 154 -7.15 18.78 10.09
N GLY A 155 -7.44 17.48 10.14
CA GLY A 155 -8.63 16.92 10.81
C GLY A 155 -8.70 17.33 12.27
N ARG A 156 -7.59 17.21 13.01
CA ARG A 156 -7.48 17.66 14.39
C ARG A 156 -7.77 19.16 14.54
N GLY A 157 -7.22 19.98 13.63
CA GLY A 157 -7.47 21.42 13.63
C GLY A 157 -8.94 21.77 13.44
N LEU A 158 -9.61 21.08 12.52
CA LEU A 158 -11.06 21.22 12.28
C LEU A 158 -11.88 20.78 13.49
N LYS A 159 -11.57 19.62 14.07
CA LYS A 159 -12.25 19.08 15.25
C LYS A 159 -12.15 20.03 16.44
N ARG A 160 -10.99 20.68 16.64
CA ARG A 160 -10.80 21.67 17.71
C ARG A 160 -11.56 22.97 17.49
N LYS A 161 -11.76 23.40 16.22
CA LYS A 161 -12.57 24.59 15.87
C LYS A 161 -14.07 24.29 15.93
N ASN A 162 -14.46 23.07 15.58
CA ASN A 162 -15.85 22.62 15.56
C ASN A 162 -15.96 21.24 16.22
N THR A 163 -16.27 21.21 17.51
CA THR A 163 -16.35 19.99 18.34
C THR A 163 -17.49 19.05 17.95
N VAL A 164 -18.50 19.55 17.24
CA VAL A 164 -19.64 18.74 16.74
C VAL A 164 -19.22 17.84 15.57
N LEU A 165 -18.21 18.25 14.77
CA LEU A 165 -17.70 17.45 13.68
C LEU A 165 -17.28 16.05 14.16
N LYS A 166 -17.73 15.02 13.44
CA LYS A 166 -17.25 13.64 13.63
C LYS A 166 -16.03 13.42 12.73
N TRP A 167 -14.92 13.05 13.35
CA TRP A 167 -13.66 12.90 12.68
C TRP A 167 -13.17 11.47 12.71
N VAL A 168 -12.98 10.89 11.50
CA VAL A 168 -12.34 9.60 11.27
C VAL A 168 -10.92 9.82 10.78
N ALA A 169 -9.94 9.25 11.48
CA ALA A 169 -8.53 9.28 11.09
C ALA A 169 -8.10 7.92 10.51
N ASP A 170 -7.92 7.83 9.18
CA ASP A 170 -7.53 6.60 8.47
C ASP A 170 -6.02 6.47 8.38
N PHE A 171 -5.45 5.65 9.25
CA PHE A 171 -4.03 5.29 9.29
C PHE A 171 -3.77 4.07 8.42
N ARG A 172 -3.32 4.29 7.19
CA ARG A 172 -2.92 3.21 6.26
C ARG A 172 -1.55 2.63 6.62
N ASP A 173 -0.72 3.43 7.23
CA ASP A 173 0.60 3.09 7.73
C ASP A 173 0.79 3.69 9.12
N PRO A 174 1.65 3.11 9.99
CA PRO A 174 1.99 3.71 11.27
C PRO A 174 2.68 5.05 11.06
N TRP A 175 2.63 5.94 12.05
CA TRP A 175 3.27 7.24 11.94
C TRP A 175 4.65 7.24 12.59
N SER A 176 4.72 7.13 13.93
CA SER A 176 6.00 7.25 14.65
C SER A 176 6.87 6.00 14.57
N GLU A 177 6.28 4.84 14.26
CA GLU A 177 6.95 3.55 14.08
C GLU A 177 7.13 3.17 12.61
N TRP A 178 6.99 4.12 11.72
CA TRP A 178 7.22 3.88 10.31
C TRP A 178 8.72 3.74 10.02
N ASP A 179 9.14 2.61 9.45
CA ASP A 179 10.54 2.29 9.13
C ASP A 179 11.25 3.39 8.32
N LEU A 180 10.49 4.11 7.49
CA LEU A 180 11.03 5.23 6.72
C LEU A 180 11.52 6.39 7.60
N LEU A 181 10.95 6.61 8.79
CA LEU A 181 11.40 7.64 9.72
C LEU A 181 12.82 7.35 10.24
N ASP A 182 13.18 6.08 10.38
CA ASP A 182 14.52 5.71 10.83
C ASP A 182 15.61 6.09 9.81
N THR A 183 15.25 6.12 8.52
CA THR A 183 16.15 6.56 7.46
C THR A 183 16.45 8.07 7.50
N LEU A 184 15.61 8.88 8.18
CA LEU A 184 15.71 10.34 8.23
C LEU A 184 16.64 10.87 9.33
N GLN A 185 17.30 10.00 10.10
CA GLN A 185 18.26 10.35 11.17
C GLN A 185 17.63 11.34 12.19
N LEU A 186 16.47 11.00 12.72
CA LEU A 186 15.74 11.85 13.66
C LEU A 186 16.51 12.04 14.97
N SER A 187 16.58 13.30 15.45
CA SER A 187 16.96 13.60 16.83
C SER A 187 15.91 13.05 17.82
N ARG A 188 16.31 12.88 19.08
CA ARG A 188 15.38 12.47 20.15
C ARG A 188 14.20 13.45 20.28
N TRP A 189 14.44 14.74 20.11
CA TRP A 189 13.40 15.76 20.12
C TRP A 189 12.40 15.58 18.98
N ALA A 190 12.88 15.38 17.74
CA ALA A 190 12.04 15.17 16.56
C ALA A 190 11.20 13.91 16.72
N ARG A 191 11.80 12.79 17.15
CA ARG A 191 11.10 11.53 17.40
C ARG A 191 10.01 11.68 18.48
N ASN A 192 10.30 12.34 19.59
CA ASN A 192 9.32 12.60 20.62
C ASN A 192 8.19 13.54 20.12
N ARG A 193 8.50 14.47 19.23
CA ARG A 193 7.49 15.34 18.63
C ARG A 193 6.54 14.57 17.72
N HIS A 194 7.06 13.64 16.89
CA HIS A 194 6.23 12.73 16.09
C HIS A 194 5.29 11.91 16.99
N LYS A 195 5.82 11.24 18.02
CA LYS A 195 5.02 10.45 18.99
C LYS A 195 3.91 11.25 19.63
N ARG A 196 4.20 12.46 20.11
CA ARG A 196 3.17 13.34 20.72
C ARG A 196 2.09 13.75 19.72
N MET A 197 2.47 14.05 18.48
CA MET A 197 1.50 14.41 17.43
C MET A 197 0.60 13.22 17.08
N GLU A 198 1.16 12.04 16.86
CA GLU A 198 0.42 10.81 16.62
C GLU A 198 -0.54 10.53 17.78
N GLN A 199 -0.04 10.50 19.01
CA GLN A 199 -0.86 10.27 20.20
C GLN A 199 -2.02 11.27 20.31
N SER A 200 -1.77 12.55 20.01
CA SER A 200 -2.84 13.56 20.05
C SER A 200 -3.91 13.33 18.99
N VAL A 201 -3.54 12.80 17.81
CA VAL A 201 -4.50 12.43 16.75
C VAL A 201 -5.31 11.21 17.20
N LEU A 202 -4.65 10.18 17.72
CA LEU A 202 -5.30 8.95 18.17
C LEU A 202 -6.31 9.20 19.32
N GLN A 203 -6.01 10.17 20.21
CA GLN A 203 -6.87 10.51 21.35
C GLN A 203 -8.03 11.45 20.98
N GLU A 204 -7.84 12.34 20.00
CA GLU A 204 -8.83 13.37 19.63
C GLU A 204 -9.77 12.93 18.48
N ALA A 205 -9.41 11.93 17.68
CA ALA A 205 -10.29 11.37 16.67
C ALA A 205 -11.48 10.62 17.29
N ASP A 206 -12.67 10.79 16.72
CA ASP A 206 -13.87 10.04 17.16
C ASP A 206 -13.74 8.55 16.78
N CYS A 207 -13.04 8.27 15.67
CA CYS A 207 -12.69 6.92 15.24
C CYS A 207 -11.34 6.93 14.51
N VAL A 208 -10.55 5.91 14.77
CA VAL A 208 -9.30 5.62 14.07
C VAL A 208 -9.54 4.39 13.18
N LEU A 209 -9.33 4.52 11.87
CA LEU A 209 -9.29 3.38 10.97
C LEU A 209 -7.86 2.88 10.86
N THR A 210 -7.71 1.57 10.80
CA THR A 210 -6.45 0.91 10.47
C THR A 210 -6.66 -0.22 9.48
N VAL A 211 -5.58 -0.67 8.86
CA VAL A 211 -5.63 -1.67 7.79
C VAL A 211 -5.18 -3.06 8.22
N THR A 212 -4.67 -3.22 9.45
CA THR A 212 -4.18 -4.50 9.96
C THR A 212 -4.55 -4.72 11.43
N PRO A 213 -4.78 -5.97 11.86
CA PRO A 213 -5.04 -6.31 13.26
C PRO A 213 -3.87 -5.95 14.19
N TYR A 214 -2.64 -6.01 13.68
CA TYR A 214 -1.45 -5.61 14.43
C TYR A 214 -1.53 -4.14 14.85
N TYR A 215 -1.80 -3.22 13.92
CA TYR A 215 -1.90 -1.79 14.23
C TYR A 215 -3.18 -1.44 14.98
N GLU A 216 -4.26 -2.21 14.85
CA GLU A 216 -5.45 -2.05 15.69
C GLU A 216 -5.07 -2.17 17.17
N ARG A 217 -4.37 -3.23 17.56
CA ARG A 217 -3.88 -3.42 18.92
C ARG A 217 -2.91 -2.33 19.37
N GLN A 218 -1.99 -1.93 18.49
CA GLN A 218 -1.02 -0.88 18.81
C GLN A 218 -1.68 0.47 19.04
N PHE A 219 -2.60 0.90 18.20
CA PHE A 219 -3.29 2.18 18.35
C PHE A 219 -4.16 2.22 19.62
N GLN A 220 -4.78 1.09 19.99
CA GLN A 220 -5.47 0.97 21.30
C GLN A 220 -4.49 1.17 22.46
N GLN A 221 -3.31 0.57 22.42
CA GLN A 221 -2.27 0.74 23.43
C GLN A 221 -1.73 2.18 23.50
N LEU A 222 -1.70 2.90 22.40
CA LEU A 222 -1.32 4.31 22.31
C LEU A 222 -2.43 5.27 22.78
N GLY A 223 -3.60 4.75 23.16
CA GLY A 223 -4.69 5.51 23.76
C GLY A 223 -5.79 5.95 22.79
N ALA A 224 -5.88 5.34 21.61
CA ALA A 224 -7.03 5.53 20.74
C ALA A 224 -8.28 4.91 21.37
N LYS A 225 -9.38 5.68 21.43
CA LYS A 225 -10.61 5.26 22.14
C LYS A 225 -11.47 4.30 21.32
N ASN A 226 -11.47 4.48 20.01
CA ASN A 226 -12.27 3.70 19.06
C ASN A 226 -11.40 3.40 17.83
N VAL A 227 -10.92 2.17 17.73
CA VAL A 227 -10.14 1.71 16.57
C VAL A 227 -10.97 0.69 15.82
N GLN A 228 -11.09 0.87 14.51
CA GLN A 228 -11.85 0.00 13.62
C GLN A 228 -10.96 -0.54 12.50
N LEU A 229 -11.03 -1.84 12.27
CA LEU A 229 -10.28 -2.51 11.22
C LEU A 229 -11.05 -2.46 9.90
N VAL A 230 -10.56 -1.66 8.97
CA VAL A 230 -11.01 -1.65 7.57
C VAL A 230 -9.79 -1.88 6.68
N THR A 231 -9.55 -3.12 6.31
CA THR A 231 -8.36 -3.53 5.55
C THR A 231 -8.27 -2.84 4.19
N ASN A 232 -7.13 -2.96 3.52
CA ASN A 232 -7.09 -2.76 2.07
C ASN A 232 -7.89 -3.87 1.39
N GLY A 233 -8.15 -3.74 0.10
CA GLY A 233 -8.95 -4.69 -0.64
C GLY A 233 -8.78 -4.50 -2.14
N PHE A 234 -9.57 -5.23 -2.91
CA PHE A 234 -9.61 -5.21 -4.36
C PHE A 234 -10.94 -4.65 -4.90
N ASP A 235 -10.95 -4.15 -6.13
CA ASP A 235 -12.19 -3.79 -6.82
C ASP A 235 -12.71 -5.01 -7.59
N GLU A 236 -13.91 -5.45 -7.30
CA GLU A 236 -14.54 -6.60 -7.96
C GLU A 236 -14.65 -6.42 -9.47
N ASP A 237 -14.86 -5.18 -9.92
CA ASP A 237 -15.02 -4.87 -11.34
C ASP A 237 -13.74 -5.18 -12.14
N ASP A 238 -12.57 -5.06 -11.51
CA ASP A 238 -11.28 -5.34 -12.13
C ASP A 238 -11.09 -6.85 -12.40
N PHE A 239 -11.74 -7.73 -11.62
CA PHE A 239 -11.55 -9.19 -11.68
C PHE A 239 -12.66 -9.93 -12.45
N LYS A 240 -13.77 -9.29 -12.79
CA LYS A 240 -14.91 -9.91 -13.52
C LYS A 240 -14.54 -10.49 -14.88
N SER A 241 -13.54 -9.93 -15.56
CA SER A 241 -13.13 -10.32 -16.90
C SER A 241 -11.95 -11.29 -16.95
N ILE A 242 -11.41 -11.68 -15.78
CA ILE A 242 -10.26 -12.58 -15.75
C ILE A 242 -10.72 -14.00 -16.11
N GLN A 243 -10.18 -14.50 -17.21
CA GLN A 243 -10.36 -15.88 -17.63
C GLN A 243 -9.08 -16.67 -17.34
N HIS A 244 -9.21 -17.72 -16.52
CA HIS A 244 -8.10 -18.61 -16.25
C HIS A 244 -7.83 -19.49 -17.48
N GLN A 245 -6.61 -19.37 -18.01
CA GLN A 245 -6.13 -20.17 -19.13
C GLN A 245 -4.97 -21.05 -18.67
N ARG A 246 -5.05 -22.33 -18.96
CA ARG A 246 -3.91 -23.21 -18.72
C ARG A 246 -2.81 -22.91 -19.72
N THR A 247 -1.63 -22.61 -19.19
CA THR A 247 -0.42 -22.42 -20.02
C THR A 247 0.32 -23.74 -20.22
N SER A 248 1.17 -23.80 -21.24
CA SER A 248 2.05 -24.94 -21.49
C SER A 248 3.19 -25.06 -20.48
N LYS A 249 3.39 -24.03 -19.65
CA LYS A 249 4.39 -23.96 -18.61
C LYS A 249 3.72 -23.80 -17.24
N PHE A 250 4.33 -24.38 -16.21
CA PHE A 250 4.00 -24.09 -14.81
C PHE A 250 4.55 -22.72 -14.44
N THR A 251 3.67 -21.74 -14.36
CA THR A 251 4.03 -20.32 -14.25
C THR A 251 3.90 -19.81 -12.83
N ILE A 252 5.03 -19.42 -12.25
CA ILE A 252 5.12 -18.76 -10.95
C ILE A 252 5.36 -17.27 -11.20
N ARG A 253 4.52 -16.36 -10.65
CA ARG A 253 4.70 -14.91 -10.81
C ARG A 253 4.82 -14.16 -9.51
N HIS A 254 5.74 -13.21 -9.49
CA HIS A 254 5.76 -12.14 -8.50
C HIS A 254 5.36 -10.83 -9.21
N ILE A 255 4.32 -10.15 -8.73
CA ILE A 255 3.89 -8.86 -9.24
C ILE A 255 4.20 -7.78 -8.21
N GLY A 256 5.10 -6.86 -8.55
CA GLY A 256 5.50 -5.73 -7.71
C GLY A 256 7.01 -5.56 -7.57
N GLY A 257 7.41 -4.70 -6.62
CA GLY A 257 8.83 -4.41 -6.39
C GLY A 257 9.56 -5.48 -5.58
N VAL A 258 10.79 -5.74 -5.97
CA VAL A 258 11.81 -6.50 -5.22
C VAL A 258 12.92 -5.53 -4.82
N ASP A 259 13.13 -5.37 -3.53
CA ASP A 259 14.13 -4.48 -2.93
C ASP A 259 14.96 -5.22 -1.87
N GLU A 260 15.75 -4.51 -1.10
CA GLU A 260 16.60 -5.12 -0.07
C GLU A 260 15.81 -5.74 1.08
N LEU A 261 14.60 -5.24 1.36
CA LEU A 261 13.73 -5.76 2.41
C LEU A 261 12.84 -6.92 1.92
N ARG A 262 12.63 -7.02 0.60
CA ARG A 262 11.79 -8.03 -0.05
C ARG A 262 12.66 -8.95 -0.89
N ASP A 263 13.20 -9.98 -0.23
CA ASP A 263 14.18 -10.90 -0.82
C ASP A 263 13.57 -12.23 -1.27
N PRO A 264 13.44 -12.49 -2.59
CA PRO A 264 12.88 -13.75 -3.09
C PRO A 264 13.90 -14.91 -3.16
N ARG A 265 15.17 -14.70 -2.84
CA ARG A 265 16.23 -15.72 -2.95
C ARG A 265 15.92 -17.05 -2.25
N PRO A 266 15.27 -17.10 -1.07
CA PRO A 266 14.86 -18.37 -0.47
C PRO A 266 14.02 -19.26 -1.39
N ALA A 267 12.97 -18.70 -2.00
CA ALA A 267 12.14 -19.44 -2.94
C ALA A 267 12.91 -19.83 -4.21
N MET A 268 13.80 -18.95 -4.71
CA MET A 268 14.60 -19.25 -5.90
C MET A 268 15.55 -20.41 -5.67
N ARG A 269 16.18 -20.51 -4.49
CA ARG A 269 17.02 -21.67 -4.15
C ARG A 269 16.23 -22.98 -4.14
N ALA A 270 15.01 -22.96 -3.59
CA ALA A 270 14.15 -24.12 -3.62
C ALA A 270 13.78 -24.55 -5.06
N ILE A 271 13.46 -23.58 -5.92
CA ILE A 271 13.18 -23.84 -7.35
C ILE A 271 14.43 -24.39 -8.05
N GLN A 272 15.61 -23.82 -7.80
CA GLN A 272 16.88 -24.30 -8.34
C GLN A 272 17.10 -25.79 -7.98
N GLU A 273 16.96 -26.14 -6.69
CA GLU A 273 17.12 -27.52 -6.23
C GLU A 273 16.11 -28.46 -6.89
N LEU A 274 14.84 -28.03 -7.01
CA LEU A 274 13.79 -28.80 -7.68
C LEU A 274 14.10 -29.02 -9.17
N CYS A 275 14.62 -28.03 -9.86
CA CYS A 275 15.06 -28.16 -11.26
C CYS A 275 16.19 -29.20 -11.40
N MET A 276 17.10 -29.29 -10.43
CA MET A 276 18.18 -30.27 -10.44
C MET A 276 17.71 -31.69 -10.08
N GLN A 277 16.67 -31.82 -9.25
CA GLN A 277 16.17 -33.09 -8.73
C GLN A 277 15.07 -33.71 -9.61
N HIS A 278 14.27 -32.89 -10.33
CA HIS A 278 13.08 -33.31 -11.07
C HIS A 278 13.12 -32.80 -12.51
N THR A 279 13.40 -33.67 -13.48
CA THR A 279 13.51 -33.32 -14.92
C THR A 279 12.21 -32.74 -15.47
N ASP A 280 11.05 -33.26 -15.06
CA ASP A 280 9.73 -32.79 -15.50
C ASP A 280 9.43 -31.37 -14.95
N PHE A 281 9.81 -31.08 -13.71
CA PHE A 281 9.72 -29.75 -13.14
C PHE A 281 10.65 -28.78 -13.89
N ASN A 282 11.90 -29.14 -14.10
CA ASN A 282 12.88 -28.35 -14.84
C ASN A 282 12.41 -28.01 -16.26
N THR A 283 11.74 -28.94 -16.94
CA THR A 283 11.24 -28.71 -18.30
C THR A 283 10.03 -27.75 -18.31
N ALA A 284 9.19 -27.78 -17.27
CA ALA A 284 7.90 -27.10 -17.25
C ALA A 284 7.93 -25.71 -16.56
N VAL A 285 8.78 -25.52 -15.55
CA VAL A 285 8.73 -24.32 -14.71
C VAL A 285 9.14 -23.06 -15.46
N GLN A 286 8.43 -21.95 -15.19
CA GLN A 286 8.75 -20.59 -15.57
C GLN A 286 8.46 -19.65 -14.41
N VAL A 287 9.37 -18.72 -14.11
CA VAL A 287 9.23 -17.73 -13.05
C VAL A 287 9.31 -16.34 -13.64
N GLU A 288 8.35 -15.48 -13.33
CA GLU A 288 8.32 -14.12 -13.82
C GLU A 288 8.25 -13.11 -12.68
N PHE A 289 9.16 -12.14 -12.70
CA PHE A 289 9.13 -10.97 -11.81
C PHE A 289 8.66 -9.76 -12.60
N VAL A 290 7.46 -9.28 -12.31
CA VAL A 290 6.83 -8.16 -13.01
C VAL A 290 6.91 -6.91 -12.12
N GLY A 291 7.73 -5.95 -12.50
CA GLY A 291 7.93 -4.69 -11.77
C GLY A 291 9.40 -4.31 -11.59
N SER A 292 9.65 -3.42 -10.63
CA SER A 292 11.01 -2.96 -10.33
C SER A 292 11.77 -4.01 -9.52
N VAL A 293 12.92 -4.46 -10.02
CA VAL A 293 13.76 -5.46 -9.34
C VAL A 293 15.16 -4.89 -9.15
N ASN A 294 15.70 -5.02 -7.93
CA ASN A 294 17.02 -4.51 -7.60
C ASN A 294 18.15 -5.29 -8.32
N ALA A 295 19.28 -4.60 -8.56
CA ALA A 295 20.40 -5.16 -9.30
C ALA A 295 21.03 -6.37 -8.60
N ALA A 296 21.03 -6.40 -7.28
CA ALA A 296 21.64 -7.50 -6.50
C ALA A 296 20.89 -8.82 -6.70
N PHE A 297 19.55 -8.77 -6.76
CA PHE A 297 18.75 -9.97 -7.04
C PHE A 297 18.84 -10.39 -8.52
N LYS A 298 18.87 -9.43 -9.46
CA LYS A 298 19.10 -9.76 -10.88
C LYS A 298 20.43 -10.47 -11.06
N GLY A 299 21.52 -9.93 -10.50
CA GLY A 299 22.84 -10.56 -10.55
C GLY A 299 22.88 -11.94 -9.93
N PHE A 300 22.15 -12.18 -8.83
CA PHE A 300 22.02 -13.51 -8.22
C PHE A 300 21.39 -14.52 -9.19
N VAL A 301 20.35 -14.13 -9.91
CA VAL A 301 19.69 -15.01 -10.91
C VAL A 301 20.57 -15.22 -12.13
N GLU A 302 21.18 -14.18 -12.68
CA GLU A 302 21.99 -14.22 -13.91
C GLU A 302 23.28 -15.03 -13.74
N GLN A 303 23.85 -15.06 -12.54
CA GLN A 303 25.06 -15.86 -12.23
C GLN A 303 24.76 -17.36 -12.06
N ASP A 304 23.51 -17.73 -11.85
CA ASP A 304 23.11 -19.12 -11.68
C ASP A 304 22.62 -19.72 -13.00
N THR A 305 23.30 -20.77 -13.47
CA THR A 305 23.04 -21.39 -14.78
C THR A 305 21.68 -22.07 -14.88
N VAL A 306 21.07 -22.47 -13.75
CA VAL A 306 19.74 -23.07 -13.70
C VAL A 306 18.69 -21.96 -13.68
N LEU A 307 18.79 -21.01 -12.74
CA LEU A 307 17.82 -19.95 -12.60
C LEU A 307 17.74 -19.03 -13.82
N ALA A 308 18.88 -18.73 -14.45
CA ALA A 308 18.94 -17.90 -15.65
C ALA A 308 18.11 -18.44 -16.85
N ARG A 309 17.82 -19.74 -16.87
CA ARG A 309 16.97 -20.37 -17.92
C ARG A 309 15.46 -20.25 -17.64
N HIS A 310 15.09 -20.09 -16.37
CA HIS A 310 13.70 -20.18 -15.94
C HIS A 310 13.11 -18.86 -15.44
N VAL A 311 13.97 -17.91 -15.05
CA VAL A 311 13.53 -16.63 -14.46
C VAL A 311 13.62 -15.51 -15.46
N THR A 312 12.52 -14.78 -15.63
CA THR A 312 12.43 -13.60 -16.48
C THR A 312 12.04 -12.37 -15.68
N PHE A 313 12.56 -11.21 -16.10
CA PHE A 313 12.26 -9.92 -15.49
C PHE A 313 11.47 -9.07 -16.49
N VAL A 314 10.24 -8.74 -16.11
CA VAL A 314 9.34 -7.88 -16.90
C VAL A 314 9.29 -6.52 -16.23
N HIS A 315 9.40 -5.44 -17.00
CA HIS A 315 9.27 -4.09 -16.48
C HIS A 315 7.86 -3.83 -15.90
N GLN A 316 7.70 -2.73 -15.22
CA GLN A 316 6.40 -2.33 -14.67
C GLN A 316 5.37 -2.16 -15.78
N LEU A 317 4.23 -2.82 -15.62
CA LEU A 317 3.10 -2.79 -16.54
C LEU A 317 1.97 -1.89 -15.99
N PRO A 318 1.13 -1.33 -16.86
CA PRO A 318 -0.13 -0.70 -16.47
C PRO A 318 -1.05 -1.69 -15.75
N HIS A 319 -1.90 -1.20 -14.83
CA HIS A 319 -2.74 -2.04 -13.98
C HIS A 319 -3.65 -3.00 -14.79
N ASN A 320 -4.26 -2.52 -15.87
CA ASN A 320 -5.11 -3.34 -16.75
C ASN A 320 -4.37 -4.48 -17.46
N GLU A 321 -3.07 -4.35 -17.70
CA GLU A 321 -2.23 -5.43 -18.24
C GLU A 321 -1.83 -6.42 -17.15
N LEU A 322 -1.56 -5.94 -15.93
CA LEU A 322 -1.29 -6.80 -14.77
C LEU A 322 -2.46 -7.74 -14.48
N LEU A 323 -3.70 -7.24 -14.58
CA LEU A 323 -4.90 -8.05 -14.35
C LEU A 323 -4.98 -9.27 -15.29
N LYS A 324 -4.56 -9.13 -16.55
CA LYS A 324 -4.54 -10.24 -17.51
C LYS A 324 -3.56 -11.34 -17.14
N LEU A 325 -2.46 -10.99 -16.47
CA LEU A 325 -1.44 -11.96 -16.05
C LEU A 325 -1.97 -12.95 -15.01
N TYR A 326 -2.91 -12.54 -14.17
CA TYR A 326 -3.51 -13.43 -13.17
C TYR A 326 -4.17 -14.66 -13.82
N GLY A 327 -4.81 -14.49 -14.99
CA GLY A 327 -5.46 -15.58 -15.71
C GLY A 327 -4.52 -16.67 -16.22
N SER A 328 -3.22 -16.36 -16.42
CA SER A 328 -2.18 -17.26 -16.89
C SER A 328 -1.11 -17.57 -15.85
N THR A 329 -1.47 -17.46 -14.57
CA THR A 329 -0.58 -17.73 -13.42
C THR A 329 -1.06 -18.97 -12.68
N ASP A 330 -0.15 -19.85 -12.31
CA ASP A 330 -0.47 -21.03 -11.49
C ASP A 330 -0.17 -20.76 -10.01
N VAL A 331 0.92 -20.07 -9.72
CA VAL A 331 1.33 -19.69 -8.36
C VAL A 331 1.72 -18.22 -8.31
N LEU A 332 1.17 -17.49 -7.35
CA LEU A 332 1.58 -16.13 -7.03
C LEU A 332 2.60 -16.14 -5.88
N LEU A 333 3.81 -15.70 -6.18
CA LEU A 333 4.88 -15.56 -5.18
C LEU A 333 4.72 -14.22 -4.45
N LEU A 334 4.37 -14.28 -3.17
CA LEU A 334 4.25 -13.08 -2.31
C LEU A 334 5.51 -12.90 -1.47
N VAL A 335 6.29 -11.85 -1.76
CA VAL A 335 7.48 -11.54 -0.97
C VAL A 335 7.14 -10.42 0.01
N LEU A 336 7.06 -10.76 1.30
CA LEU A 336 6.81 -9.81 2.38
C LEU A 336 8.12 -9.11 2.78
N ALA A 337 8.01 -7.90 3.30
CA ALA A 337 9.17 -7.18 3.77
C ALA A 337 9.71 -7.82 5.06
N HIS A 338 11.03 -7.96 5.15
CA HIS A 338 11.71 -8.38 6.37
C HIS A 338 12.14 -7.13 7.16
N ALA A 339 11.31 -6.72 8.12
CA ALA A 339 11.49 -5.52 8.94
C ALA A 339 11.03 -5.77 10.38
N ALA A 340 11.36 -4.88 11.30
CA ALA A 340 11.02 -5.01 12.72
C ALA A 340 9.51 -5.16 12.99
N HIS A 341 8.67 -4.54 12.15
CA HIS A 341 7.20 -4.61 12.25
C HIS A 341 6.56 -5.44 11.13
N ALA A 342 7.32 -6.39 10.57
CA ALA A 342 6.88 -7.22 9.44
C ALA A 342 5.58 -8.01 9.71
N ALA A 343 5.35 -8.41 10.96
CA ALA A 343 4.14 -9.13 11.36
C ALA A 343 2.84 -8.36 11.05
N GLY A 344 2.87 -7.03 11.11
CA GLY A 344 1.73 -6.17 10.79
C GLY A 344 1.68 -5.71 9.32
N ASN A 345 2.56 -6.16 8.46
CA ASN A 345 2.63 -5.69 7.08
C ASN A 345 1.73 -6.53 6.17
N ILE A 346 0.63 -5.93 5.71
CA ILE A 346 -0.26 -6.52 4.70
C ILE A 346 -0.14 -5.71 3.41
N PRO A 347 0.63 -6.17 2.41
CA PRO A 347 0.78 -5.45 1.15
C PRO A 347 -0.55 -5.44 0.38
N GLY A 348 -0.88 -4.31 -0.26
CA GLY A 348 -2.13 -4.17 -1.03
C GLY A 348 -2.32 -5.24 -2.10
N LYS A 349 -1.23 -5.71 -2.73
CA LYS A 349 -1.27 -6.79 -3.73
C LYS A 349 -1.80 -8.12 -3.20
N LEU A 350 -1.74 -8.39 -1.89
CA LEU A 350 -2.31 -9.60 -1.31
C LEU A 350 -3.78 -9.74 -1.65
N PHE A 351 -4.53 -8.65 -1.59
CA PHE A 351 -5.97 -8.67 -1.86
C PHE A 351 -6.27 -8.92 -3.34
N GLU A 352 -5.44 -8.43 -4.25
CA GLU A 352 -5.54 -8.76 -5.67
C GLU A 352 -5.18 -10.24 -5.93
N TYR A 353 -4.19 -10.77 -5.22
CA TYR A 353 -3.83 -12.19 -5.27
C TYR A 353 -4.99 -13.07 -4.80
N LEU A 354 -5.64 -12.71 -3.69
CA LEU A 354 -6.84 -13.41 -3.20
C LEU A 354 -7.99 -13.33 -4.21
N ALA A 355 -8.20 -12.14 -4.81
CA ALA A 355 -9.25 -11.92 -5.80
C ALA A 355 -9.01 -12.71 -7.09
N SER A 356 -7.77 -12.97 -7.45
CA SER A 356 -7.42 -13.73 -8.64
C SER A 356 -7.76 -15.22 -8.53
N GLY A 357 -7.94 -15.76 -7.31
CA GLY A 357 -8.14 -17.17 -7.09
C GLY A 357 -6.94 -18.06 -7.44
N ASN A 358 -5.73 -17.51 -7.50
CA ASN A 358 -4.51 -18.29 -7.70
C ASN A 358 -3.89 -18.67 -6.37
N GLU A 359 -3.19 -19.82 -6.33
CA GLU A 359 -2.48 -20.26 -5.14
C GLU A 359 -1.35 -19.27 -4.78
N ILE A 360 -1.21 -18.95 -3.49
CA ILE A 360 -0.22 -18.02 -2.97
C ILE A 360 0.86 -18.79 -2.21
N ILE A 361 2.11 -18.65 -2.63
CA ILE A 361 3.28 -19.06 -1.81
C ILE A 361 4.00 -17.79 -1.38
N GLY A 362 3.98 -17.55 -0.06
CA GLY A 362 4.56 -16.35 0.56
C GLY A 362 5.92 -16.62 1.19
N ILE A 363 6.76 -15.59 1.23
CA ILE A 363 8.03 -15.54 1.98
C ILE A 363 7.88 -14.46 3.04
N GLY A 364 8.03 -14.81 4.31
CA GLY A 364 7.98 -13.85 5.42
C GLY A 364 7.55 -14.49 6.73
N ALA A 365 7.07 -13.66 7.67
CA ALA A 365 6.60 -14.11 8.98
C ALA A 365 5.37 -15.02 8.84
N SER A 366 5.51 -16.29 9.19
CA SER A 366 4.47 -17.31 9.06
C SER A 366 3.32 -17.14 10.07
N ASP A 367 3.52 -16.33 11.11
CA ASP A 367 2.54 -15.97 12.13
C ASP A 367 2.01 -14.52 11.96
N GLY A 368 2.46 -13.80 10.93
CA GLY A 368 2.04 -12.43 10.64
C GLY A 368 0.59 -12.32 10.15
N ASP A 369 0.07 -11.08 10.13
CA ASP A 369 -1.30 -10.77 9.69
C ASP A 369 -1.55 -11.23 8.24
N ALA A 370 -0.60 -11.04 7.32
CA ALA A 370 -0.72 -11.50 5.93
C ALA A 370 -0.79 -13.03 5.83
N ALA A 371 0.03 -13.76 6.59
CA ALA A 371 0.01 -15.22 6.65
C ALA A 371 -1.30 -15.74 7.23
N THR A 372 -1.82 -15.07 8.24
CA THR A 372 -3.10 -15.40 8.87
C THR A 372 -4.25 -15.25 7.88
N ILE A 373 -4.27 -14.17 7.08
CA ILE A 373 -5.28 -13.98 6.02
C ILE A 373 -5.19 -15.12 5.00
N ILE A 374 -4.00 -15.38 4.43
CA ILE A 374 -3.79 -16.41 3.40
C ILE A 374 -4.27 -17.80 3.90
N ARG A 375 -3.94 -18.13 5.15
CA ARG A 375 -4.33 -19.40 5.78
C ARG A 375 -5.84 -19.48 6.01
N ASN A 376 -6.46 -18.44 6.56
CA ASN A 376 -7.90 -18.41 6.86
C ASN A 376 -8.75 -18.48 5.58
N GLU A 377 -8.26 -17.90 4.50
CA GLU A 377 -8.92 -17.94 3.19
C GLU A 377 -8.58 -19.23 2.39
N GLY A 378 -7.74 -20.10 2.94
CA GLY A 378 -7.30 -21.32 2.25
C GLY A 378 -6.51 -21.04 0.96
N ALA A 379 -5.98 -19.82 0.80
CA ALA A 379 -5.41 -19.35 -0.45
C ALA A 379 -3.95 -19.78 -0.68
N GLY A 380 -3.32 -20.44 0.28
CA GLY A 380 -1.94 -20.87 0.16
C GLY A 380 -1.20 -20.90 1.50
N VAL A 381 0.12 -20.62 1.45
CA VAL A 381 1.00 -20.70 2.61
C VAL A 381 2.03 -19.57 2.61
N VAL A 382 2.40 -19.09 3.80
CA VAL A 382 3.58 -18.22 4.00
C VAL A 382 4.61 -19.01 4.79
N LEU A 383 5.85 -19.01 4.30
CA LEU A 383 6.96 -19.75 4.84
C LEU A 383 8.06 -18.81 5.31
N GLU A 384 8.73 -19.17 6.39
CA GLU A 384 9.89 -18.44 6.87
C GLU A 384 11.05 -18.53 5.85
N PRO A 385 11.88 -17.48 5.70
CA PRO A 385 12.95 -17.46 4.70
C PRO A 385 13.95 -18.62 4.79
N ASN A 386 14.08 -19.23 5.96
CA ASN A 386 14.98 -20.37 6.20
C ASN A 386 14.33 -21.76 5.99
N ASP A 387 13.03 -21.81 5.70
CA ASP A 387 12.29 -23.08 5.50
C ASP A 387 12.39 -23.59 4.06
N GLN A 388 13.59 -24.00 3.65
CA GLN A 388 13.85 -24.53 2.30
C GLN A 388 12.99 -25.77 1.97
N GLN A 389 12.78 -26.66 2.95
CA GLN A 389 11.99 -27.86 2.73
C GLN A 389 10.50 -27.54 2.54
N GLY A 390 10.00 -26.55 3.29
CA GLY A 390 8.64 -26.05 3.12
C GLY A 390 8.42 -25.49 1.71
N PHE A 391 9.36 -24.67 1.20
CA PHE A 391 9.27 -24.14 -0.17
C PHE A 391 9.26 -25.27 -1.21
N LYS A 392 10.18 -26.24 -1.11
CA LYS A 392 10.21 -27.37 -2.05
C LYS A 392 8.90 -28.14 -2.04
N SER A 393 8.39 -28.45 -0.85
CA SER A 393 7.13 -29.19 -0.70
C SER A 393 5.93 -28.42 -1.27
N ALA A 394 5.86 -27.11 -1.04
CA ALA A 394 4.79 -26.26 -1.56
C ALA A 394 4.85 -26.20 -3.10
N PHE A 395 6.00 -25.92 -3.69
CA PHE A 395 6.12 -25.86 -5.16
C PHE A 395 5.86 -27.22 -5.82
N LEU A 396 6.32 -28.34 -5.25
CA LEU A 396 6.02 -29.68 -5.80
C LEU A 396 4.54 -30.01 -5.72
N LYS A 397 3.85 -29.66 -4.65
CA LYS A 397 2.40 -29.83 -4.50
C LYS A 397 1.67 -29.05 -5.60
N SER A 398 2.00 -27.77 -5.77
CA SER A 398 1.38 -26.91 -6.79
C SER A 398 1.68 -27.43 -8.21
N PHE A 399 2.91 -27.89 -8.45
CA PHE A 399 3.30 -28.48 -9.74
C PHE A 399 2.53 -29.77 -10.03
N THR A 400 2.34 -30.62 -9.03
CA THR A 400 1.55 -31.86 -9.16
C THR A 400 0.10 -31.53 -9.52
N ASN A 401 -0.52 -30.57 -8.85
CA ASN A 401 -1.86 -30.08 -9.16
C ASN A 401 -1.96 -29.55 -10.59
N TRP A 402 -0.96 -28.75 -11.01
CA TRP A 402 -0.88 -28.24 -12.37
C TRP A 402 -0.80 -29.38 -13.41
N LYS A 403 0.02 -30.41 -13.17
CA LYS A 403 0.11 -31.60 -14.05
C LYS A 403 -1.22 -32.33 -14.18
N LEU A 404 -1.94 -32.48 -13.08
CA LEU A 404 -3.24 -33.15 -13.05
C LEU A 404 -4.38 -32.29 -13.63
N GLY A 405 -4.12 -31.01 -13.90
CA GLY A 405 -5.15 -30.06 -14.33
C GLY A 405 -6.12 -29.67 -13.24
N THR A 406 -5.80 -29.99 -11.98
CA THR A 406 -6.58 -29.60 -10.82
C THR A 406 -6.14 -28.24 -10.34
N LYS A 407 -7.04 -27.24 -10.38
CA LYS A 407 -6.82 -25.98 -9.64
C LYS A 407 -7.42 -26.16 -8.25
N PRO A 408 -6.77 -25.62 -7.19
CA PRO A 408 -7.44 -25.49 -5.91
C PRO A 408 -8.77 -24.74 -6.12
N ASP A 409 -9.85 -25.20 -5.50
CA ASP A 409 -11.13 -24.46 -5.50
C ASP A 409 -10.99 -23.24 -4.59
N LEU A 410 -10.20 -22.29 -5.03
CA LEU A 410 -9.96 -21.03 -4.31
C LEU A 410 -11.11 -20.10 -4.65
N ARG A 411 -12.04 -19.98 -3.72
CA ARG A 411 -13.18 -19.08 -3.87
C ARG A 411 -12.69 -17.65 -3.82
N VAL A 412 -13.12 -16.82 -4.76
CA VAL A 412 -12.89 -15.38 -4.70
C VAL A 412 -13.51 -14.83 -3.42
N GLN A 413 -12.68 -14.36 -2.51
CA GLN A 413 -13.12 -13.91 -1.19
C GLN A 413 -13.68 -12.49 -1.26
N THR A 414 -15.00 -12.39 -1.23
CA THR A 414 -15.70 -11.09 -1.33
C THR A 414 -15.53 -10.21 -0.09
N ASN A 415 -15.13 -10.78 1.06
CA ASN A 415 -14.94 -10.03 2.31
C ASN A 415 -13.95 -8.88 2.22
N TYR A 416 -13.04 -8.92 1.25
CA TYR A 416 -12.04 -7.89 0.98
C TYR A 416 -12.36 -7.07 -0.26
N SER A 417 -13.55 -7.20 -0.82
CA SER A 417 -13.98 -6.34 -1.92
C SER A 417 -14.17 -4.90 -1.45
N ARG A 418 -13.85 -3.94 -2.29
CA ARG A 418 -14.03 -2.52 -1.97
C ARG A 418 -15.49 -2.17 -1.69
N ARG A 419 -16.43 -2.89 -2.30
CA ARG A 419 -17.88 -2.73 -2.03
C ARG A 419 -18.19 -3.10 -0.57
N VAL A 420 -17.84 -4.32 -0.15
CA VAL A 420 -18.08 -4.79 1.23
C VAL A 420 -17.34 -3.95 2.27
N LEU A 421 -16.11 -3.53 1.96
CA LEU A 421 -15.37 -2.63 2.85
C LEU A 421 -16.02 -1.24 2.95
N THR A 422 -16.69 -0.77 1.88
CA THR A 422 -17.46 0.47 1.91
C THR A 422 -18.72 0.33 2.76
N ASP A 423 -19.40 -0.83 2.70
CA ASP A 423 -20.57 -1.10 3.57
C ASP A 423 -20.18 -1.01 5.06
N ARG A 424 -19.00 -1.56 5.43
CA ARG A 424 -18.46 -1.41 6.79
C ARG A 424 -18.15 0.04 7.14
N LEU A 425 -17.57 0.80 6.21
CA LEU A 425 -17.30 2.23 6.41
C LEU A 425 -18.61 3.03 6.59
N ILE A 426 -19.65 2.72 5.80
CA ILE A 426 -20.97 3.34 5.91
C ILE A 426 -21.58 3.06 7.29
N ALA A 427 -21.60 1.81 7.71
CA ALA A 427 -22.13 1.44 9.04
C ALA A 427 -21.41 2.21 10.17
N LEU A 428 -20.11 2.44 10.04
CA LEU A 428 -19.33 3.23 10.98
C LEU A 428 -19.73 4.72 10.94
N LEU A 429 -19.92 5.29 9.75
CA LEU A 429 -20.31 6.69 9.59
C LEU A 429 -21.73 6.93 10.09
N GLU A 430 -22.62 5.98 9.90
CA GLU A 430 -24.02 6.02 10.38
C GLU A 430 -24.13 5.88 11.90
N ALA A 431 -23.18 5.18 12.53
CA ALA A 431 -23.12 5.06 14.00
C ALA A 431 -22.79 6.38 14.71
N PHE A 432 -22.41 7.44 14.00
CA PHE A 432 -22.19 8.76 14.56
C PHE A 432 -23.48 9.62 14.69
N ASP A 433 -24.55 9.26 14.00
CA ASP A 433 -25.84 9.92 14.06
C ASP A 433 -26.65 9.40 15.25
#